data_abb11d5d7b52c9edc396509c346ce76a
#
_entry.id   abb11d5d7b52c9edc396509c346ce76a
#
_cell.length_a   1.000
_cell.length_b   1.000
_cell.length_c   1.000
_cell.angle_alpha   90.00
_cell.angle_beta   90.00
_cell.angle_gamma   90.00
#
_symmetry.space_group_name_H-M   'P 1'
#
loop_
_entity.id
_entity.type
_entity.pdbx_description
1 polymer ?
#
loop_
_entity_poly.entity_id
_entity_poly.type
_entity_poly.pdbx_seq_one_letter_code
_entity_poly.pdbx_strand_id
1 'polypeptide(L)'
;AMEIVHEKDQLKDFVEEAFRVGENNPILIDKFINNAMEVDVDAISDGEKVFVAGIMQHIEEAGIHSGDSACCLPPIAIKKQLIAEISNQTKKLALALKVKGFMNVQFAIKNDEIFIIEVNPRASRTVPFVSKAKGIPLAKIASRVMVGEQLSKFNLTNKNKSMFAVKEAVFPFNKFPNVDVLLGPE
;
A
#
# COMPACT_ATOMS: atom_id res chain seq x y z
N ALA A 1 -10.62 4.80 -14.17
CA ALA A 1 -11.68 4.17 -13.38
C ALA A 1 -11.45 2.67 -13.35
N MET A 2 -11.89 2.01 -12.30
CA MET A 2 -11.87 0.55 -12.16
C MET A 2 -13.31 0.06 -11.99
N GLU A 3 -13.61 -1.08 -12.61
CA GLU A 3 -14.93 -1.71 -12.52
C GLU A 3 -14.79 -3.17 -12.11
N ILE A 4 -15.68 -3.63 -11.24
CA ILE A 4 -15.73 -5.04 -10.83
C ILE A 4 -16.76 -5.75 -11.71
N VAL A 5 -16.31 -6.74 -12.45
CA VAL A 5 -17.15 -7.53 -13.34
C VAL A 5 -17.51 -8.85 -12.65
N HIS A 6 -18.79 -9.08 -12.41
CA HIS A 6 -19.29 -10.28 -11.74
C HIS A 6 -19.60 -11.42 -12.72
N GLU A 7 -20.01 -11.09 -13.95
CA GLU A 7 -20.42 -12.05 -14.96
C GLU A 7 -19.68 -11.86 -16.27
N LYS A 8 -19.41 -12.97 -16.97
CA LYS A 8 -18.63 -12.98 -18.21
C LYS A 8 -19.24 -12.10 -19.31
N ASP A 9 -20.56 -12.04 -19.39
CA ASP A 9 -21.25 -11.26 -20.42
C ASP A 9 -21.05 -9.76 -20.22
N GLN A 10 -21.00 -9.29 -18.97
CA GLN A 10 -20.71 -7.90 -18.63
C GLN A 10 -19.28 -7.48 -19.01
N LEU A 11 -18.32 -8.43 -19.01
CA LEU A 11 -16.93 -8.14 -19.32
C LEU A 11 -16.78 -7.51 -20.71
N LYS A 12 -17.55 -7.97 -21.68
CA LYS A 12 -17.48 -7.46 -23.06
C LYS A 12 -17.90 -5.99 -23.11
N ASP A 13 -19.00 -5.64 -22.46
CA ASP A 13 -19.55 -4.29 -22.45
C ASP A 13 -18.56 -3.30 -21.76
N PHE A 14 -18.00 -3.71 -20.62
CA PHE A 14 -17.00 -2.90 -19.91
C PHE A 14 -15.70 -2.73 -20.71
N VAL A 15 -15.25 -3.77 -21.40
CA VAL A 15 -14.07 -3.69 -22.26
C VAL A 15 -14.31 -2.75 -23.45
N GLU A 16 -15.47 -2.84 -24.11
CA GLU A 16 -15.82 -1.95 -25.22
C GLU A 16 -15.91 -0.49 -24.75
N GLU A 17 -16.51 -0.24 -23.60
CA GLU A 17 -16.58 1.09 -22.99
C GLU A 17 -15.17 1.62 -22.65
N ALA A 18 -14.33 0.79 -22.01
CA ALA A 18 -12.97 1.16 -21.64
C ALA A 18 -12.10 1.49 -22.87
N PHE A 19 -12.24 0.74 -23.98
CA PHE A 19 -11.55 1.09 -25.23
C PHE A 19 -12.05 2.40 -25.82
N ARG A 20 -13.35 2.67 -25.75
CA ARG A 20 -13.94 3.92 -26.24
C ARG A 20 -13.41 5.12 -25.46
N VAL A 21 -13.32 5.02 -24.14
CA VAL A 21 -12.84 6.10 -23.26
C VAL A 21 -11.31 6.22 -23.30
N GLY A 22 -10.62 5.10 -23.40
CA GLY A 22 -9.16 5.01 -23.36
C GLY A 22 -8.45 5.22 -24.71
N GLU A 23 -9.14 5.63 -25.76
CA GLU A 23 -8.55 5.85 -27.11
C GLU A 23 -7.73 4.65 -27.61
N ASN A 24 -8.22 3.44 -27.41
CA ASN A 24 -7.55 2.16 -27.72
C ASN A 24 -6.23 1.86 -26.96
N ASN A 25 -6.04 2.49 -25.81
CA ASN A 25 -4.95 2.09 -24.92
C ASN A 25 -5.18 0.69 -24.33
N PRO A 26 -4.09 -0.03 -23.96
CA PRO A 26 -4.22 -1.34 -23.31
C PRO A 26 -5.05 -1.28 -22.04
N ILE A 27 -5.91 -2.29 -21.85
CA ILE A 27 -6.74 -2.45 -20.66
C ILE A 27 -6.14 -3.54 -19.80
N LEU A 28 -5.99 -3.28 -18.51
CA LEU A 28 -5.59 -4.27 -17.53
C LEU A 28 -6.84 -4.99 -17.00
N ILE A 29 -6.81 -6.31 -17.03
CA ILE A 29 -7.86 -7.18 -16.49
C ILE A 29 -7.23 -8.09 -15.46
N ASP A 30 -7.60 -7.90 -14.20
CA ASP A 30 -7.10 -8.68 -13.07
C ASP A 30 -8.18 -9.58 -12.47
N LYS A 31 -7.76 -10.68 -11.87
CA LYS A 31 -8.65 -11.51 -11.07
C LYS A 31 -8.97 -10.79 -9.77
N PHE A 32 -10.23 -10.45 -9.57
CA PHE A 32 -10.69 -9.89 -8.30
C PHE A 32 -10.65 -10.94 -7.18
N ILE A 33 -10.09 -10.56 -6.03
CA ILE A 33 -9.96 -11.44 -4.85
C ILE A 33 -10.91 -10.93 -3.77
N ASN A 34 -12.12 -11.51 -3.73
CA ASN A 34 -13.13 -11.17 -2.73
C ASN A 34 -12.63 -11.44 -1.30
N ASN A 35 -13.03 -10.60 -0.36
CA ASN A 35 -12.79 -10.76 1.08
C ASN A 35 -11.29 -10.97 1.38
N ALA A 36 -10.42 -10.24 0.71
CA ALA A 36 -8.99 -10.22 1.01
C ALA A 36 -8.68 -9.09 1.99
N MET A 37 -7.73 -9.34 2.89
CA MET A 37 -7.19 -8.33 3.78
C MET A 37 -6.10 -7.55 3.05
N GLU A 38 -6.21 -6.24 2.98
CA GLU A 38 -5.17 -5.40 2.38
C GLU A 38 -4.10 -5.02 3.40
N VAL A 39 -2.87 -4.93 2.92
CA VAL A 39 -1.69 -4.58 3.71
C VAL A 39 -0.83 -3.59 2.93
N ASP A 40 -0.63 -2.42 3.51
CA ASP A 40 0.29 -1.40 3.00
C ASP A 40 1.65 -1.51 3.66
N VAL A 41 2.71 -1.44 2.89
CA VAL A 41 4.09 -1.49 3.39
C VAL A 41 4.88 -0.30 2.90
N ASP A 42 5.38 0.51 3.83
CA ASP A 42 6.31 1.59 3.52
C ASP A 42 7.75 1.16 3.82
N ALA A 43 8.63 1.36 2.87
CA ALA A 43 10.05 1.05 2.98
C ALA A 43 10.93 2.18 2.43
N ILE A 44 12.18 2.20 2.87
CA ILE A 44 13.24 3.05 2.31
C ILE A 44 14.38 2.14 1.85
N SER A 45 14.89 2.39 0.65
CA SER A 45 16.02 1.66 0.07
C SER A 45 17.11 2.64 -0.37
N ASP A 46 18.38 2.25 -0.19
CA ASP A 46 19.55 2.96 -0.76
C ASP A 46 20.11 2.27 -2.02
N GLY A 47 19.43 1.22 -2.48
CA GLY A 47 19.83 0.37 -3.60
C GLY A 47 20.62 -0.87 -3.20
N GLU A 48 21.13 -0.93 -1.97
CA GLU A 48 21.87 -2.07 -1.40
C GLU A 48 21.15 -2.65 -0.18
N LYS A 49 20.63 -1.78 0.67
CA LYS A 49 19.90 -2.13 1.88
C LYS A 49 18.50 -1.57 1.85
N VAL A 50 17.59 -2.26 2.54
CA VAL A 50 16.18 -1.87 2.62
C VAL A 50 15.74 -1.88 4.08
N PHE A 51 15.16 -0.78 4.50
CA PHE A 51 14.50 -0.65 5.79
C PHE A 51 12.97 -0.65 5.59
N VAL A 52 12.29 -1.69 6.06
CA VAL A 52 10.84 -1.75 6.10
C VAL A 52 10.38 -0.93 7.31
N ALA A 53 9.85 0.26 7.04
CA ALA A 53 9.49 1.23 8.06
C ALA A 53 8.19 0.86 8.79
N GLY A 54 7.20 0.36 8.06
CA GLY A 54 5.91 -0.04 8.61
C GLY A 54 5.18 -1.01 7.72
N ILE A 55 4.51 -1.97 8.35
CA ILE A 55 3.54 -2.87 7.74
C ILE A 55 2.20 -2.53 8.39
N MET A 56 1.26 -2.04 7.62
CA MET A 56 -0.04 -1.57 8.07
C MET A 56 -1.12 -2.51 7.57
N GLN A 57 -1.96 -2.97 8.48
CA GLN A 57 -3.14 -3.75 8.14
C GLN A 57 -4.31 -2.79 7.92
N HIS A 58 -5.00 -2.90 6.78
CA HIS A 58 -6.25 -2.21 6.55
C HIS A 58 -7.40 -2.84 7.35
N ILE A 59 -8.37 -2.03 7.73
CA ILE A 59 -9.57 -2.46 8.45
C ILE A 59 -10.66 -2.80 7.44
N GLU A 60 -10.79 -2.01 6.39
CA GLU A 60 -11.65 -2.29 5.25
C GLU A 60 -11.06 -3.44 4.41
N GLU A 61 -11.92 -4.08 3.63
CA GLU A 61 -11.51 -5.11 2.68
C GLU A 61 -10.66 -4.53 1.55
N ALA A 62 -9.84 -5.38 0.92
CA ALA A 62 -9.03 -5.00 -0.23
C ALA A 62 -9.91 -4.50 -1.39
N GLY A 63 -9.46 -3.43 -2.02
CA GLY A 63 -10.18 -2.75 -3.10
C GLY A 63 -10.65 -1.34 -2.73
N ILE A 64 -10.56 -0.94 -1.46
CA ILE A 64 -10.77 0.44 -1.04
C ILE A 64 -9.41 1.15 -1.05
N HIS A 65 -9.35 2.34 -1.66
CA HIS A 65 -8.09 3.07 -1.78
C HIS A 65 -7.41 3.30 -0.42
N SER A 66 -6.11 3.07 -0.35
CA SER A 66 -5.33 3.16 0.90
C SER A 66 -5.37 4.53 1.59
N GLY A 67 -5.68 5.58 0.83
CA GLY A 67 -5.90 6.93 1.39
C GLY A 67 -7.17 7.02 2.22
N ASP A 68 -8.18 6.24 1.85
CA ASP A 68 -9.54 6.28 2.40
C ASP A 68 -9.74 5.22 3.49
N SER A 69 -9.01 4.12 3.43
CA SER A 69 -9.07 3.05 4.42
C SER A 69 -8.50 3.45 5.77
N ALA A 70 -9.14 2.98 6.83
CA ALA A 70 -8.53 2.93 8.14
C ALA A 70 -7.45 1.84 8.19
N CYS A 71 -6.37 2.08 8.91
CA CYS A 71 -5.33 1.08 9.07
C CYS A 71 -4.69 1.11 10.45
N CYS A 72 -4.15 -0.04 10.87
CA CYS A 72 -3.46 -0.18 12.13
C CYS A 72 -1.99 -0.58 11.94
N LEU A 73 -1.14 -0.09 12.83
CA LEU A 73 0.30 -0.35 12.90
C LEU A 73 0.71 -0.59 14.36
N PRO A 74 1.31 -1.75 14.71
CA PRO A 74 1.55 -2.92 13.86
C PRO A 74 0.25 -3.66 13.49
N PRO A 75 0.31 -4.61 12.52
CA PRO A 75 -0.81 -5.47 12.20
C PRO A 75 -1.32 -6.27 13.41
N ILE A 76 -2.63 -6.46 13.50
CA ILE A 76 -3.28 -7.15 14.63
C ILE A 76 -3.66 -8.58 14.25
N ALA A 77 -4.22 -8.79 13.05
CA ALA A 77 -4.79 -10.07 12.63
C ALA A 77 -3.88 -10.85 11.66
N ILE A 78 -2.65 -10.40 11.41
CA ILE A 78 -1.73 -11.06 10.48
C ILE A 78 -0.77 -11.96 11.25
N LYS A 79 -0.66 -13.22 10.83
CA LYS A 79 0.29 -14.18 11.39
C LYS A 79 1.73 -13.68 11.25
N LYS A 80 2.56 -13.89 12.27
CA LYS A 80 3.97 -13.45 12.27
C LYS A 80 4.77 -13.97 11.08
N GLN A 81 4.46 -15.18 10.61
CA GLN A 81 5.10 -15.77 9.43
C GLN A 81 4.81 -14.97 8.15
N LEU A 82 3.55 -14.54 7.96
CA LEU A 82 3.15 -13.71 6.82
C LEU A 82 3.78 -12.32 6.90
N ILE A 83 3.85 -11.71 8.09
CA ILE A 83 4.55 -10.44 8.29
C ILE A 83 6.03 -10.53 7.88
N ALA A 84 6.70 -11.64 8.25
CA ALA A 84 8.09 -11.88 7.88
C ALA A 84 8.23 -12.05 6.36
N GLU A 85 7.33 -12.79 5.72
CA GLU A 85 7.35 -13.00 4.27
C GLU A 85 7.05 -11.70 3.50
N ILE A 86 6.04 -10.92 3.90
CA ILE A 86 5.76 -9.60 3.34
C ILE A 86 6.98 -8.68 3.42
N SER A 87 7.64 -8.66 4.59
CA SER A 87 8.87 -7.89 4.75
C SER A 87 9.98 -8.36 3.81
N ASN A 88 10.13 -9.66 3.62
CA ASN A 88 11.11 -10.26 2.72
C ASN A 88 10.82 -9.93 1.24
N GLN A 89 9.56 -10.07 0.81
CA GLN A 89 9.12 -9.73 -0.54
C GLN A 89 9.33 -8.24 -0.82
N THR A 90 8.96 -7.36 0.12
CA THR A 90 9.20 -5.92 0.00
C THR A 90 10.68 -5.60 -0.22
N LYS A 91 11.60 -6.26 0.51
CA LYS A 91 13.05 -6.07 0.33
C LYS A 91 13.52 -6.55 -1.05
N LYS A 92 13.07 -7.73 -1.48
CA LYS A 92 13.39 -8.26 -2.81
C LYS A 92 12.93 -7.33 -3.93
N LEU A 93 11.71 -6.82 -3.84
CA LEU A 93 11.15 -5.88 -4.81
C LEU A 93 11.97 -4.58 -4.87
N ALA A 94 12.29 -3.98 -3.72
CA ALA A 94 13.07 -2.75 -3.66
C ALA A 94 14.45 -2.89 -4.31
N LEU A 95 15.13 -4.02 -4.08
CA LEU A 95 16.44 -4.30 -4.67
C LEU A 95 16.34 -4.62 -6.17
N ALA A 96 15.36 -5.41 -6.60
CA ALA A 96 15.13 -5.74 -8.00
C ALA A 96 14.81 -4.50 -8.84
N LEU A 97 14.02 -3.58 -8.30
CA LEU A 97 13.67 -2.31 -8.93
C LEU A 97 14.74 -1.22 -8.74
N LYS A 98 15.84 -1.52 -8.03
CA LYS A 98 16.95 -0.59 -7.75
C LYS A 98 16.45 0.73 -7.12
N VAL A 99 15.48 0.64 -6.22
CA VAL A 99 14.88 1.81 -5.59
C VAL A 99 15.90 2.55 -4.73
N LYS A 100 15.94 3.88 -4.89
CA LYS A 100 16.66 4.80 -4.01
C LYS A 100 15.69 5.84 -3.46
N GLY A 101 15.41 5.77 -2.16
CA GLY A 101 14.36 6.54 -1.50
C GLY A 101 13.21 5.67 -1.04
N PHE A 102 12.00 6.22 -1.08
CA PHE A 102 10.80 5.51 -0.67
C PHE A 102 10.31 4.49 -1.69
N MET A 103 9.70 3.45 -1.17
CA MET A 103 8.85 2.52 -1.89
C MET A 103 7.65 2.14 -1.01
N ASN A 104 6.48 2.14 -1.61
CA ASN A 104 5.27 1.58 -1.02
C ASN A 104 4.88 0.33 -1.80
N VAL A 105 4.48 -0.72 -1.10
CA VAL A 105 3.96 -1.95 -1.69
C VAL A 105 2.61 -2.26 -1.07
N GLN A 106 1.62 -2.50 -1.91
CA GLN A 106 0.30 -2.96 -1.49
C GLN A 106 0.18 -4.45 -1.74
N PHE A 107 -0.22 -5.16 -0.70
CA PHE A 107 -0.45 -6.60 -0.71
C PHE A 107 -1.91 -6.90 -0.36
N ALA A 108 -2.42 -8.00 -0.90
CA ALA A 108 -3.63 -8.63 -0.41
C ALA A 108 -3.29 -9.99 0.22
N ILE A 109 -3.97 -10.34 1.30
CA ILE A 109 -3.84 -11.64 1.96
C ILE A 109 -5.20 -12.32 1.91
N LYS A 110 -5.23 -13.55 1.38
CA LYS A 110 -6.39 -14.43 1.41
C LYS A 110 -5.97 -15.87 1.65
N ASN A 111 -6.59 -16.54 2.63
CA ASN A 111 -6.29 -17.94 2.97
C ASN A 111 -4.79 -18.21 3.21
N ASP A 112 -4.11 -17.30 3.89
CA ASP A 112 -2.66 -17.32 4.13
C ASP A 112 -1.78 -17.18 2.85
N GLU A 113 -2.36 -16.92 1.71
CA GLU A 113 -1.64 -16.58 0.49
C GLU A 113 -1.46 -15.06 0.36
N ILE A 114 -0.25 -14.65 -0.07
CA ILE A 114 0.11 -13.25 -0.25
C ILE A 114 0.10 -12.93 -1.74
N PHE A 115 -0.64 -11.89 -2.09
CA PHE A 115 -0.73 -11.35 -3.46
C PHE A 115 -0.16 -9.93 -3.47
N ILE A 116 0.63 -9.58 -4.49
CA ILE A 116 1.08 -8.21 -4.70
C ILE A 116 0.03 -7.51 -5.56
N ILE A 117 -0.52 -6.40 -5.06
CA ILE A 117 -1.45 -5.55 -5.80
C ILE A 117 -0.66 -4.59 -6.66
N GLU A 118 0.19 -3.77 -6.03
CA GLU A 118 1.03 -2.82 -6.75
C GLU A 118 2.29 -2.45 -5.98
N VAL A 119 3.29 -1.94 -6.72
CA VAL A 119 4.54 -1.43 -6.18
C VAL A 119 4.75 0.00 -6.66
N ASN A 120 4.84 0.91 -5.71
CA ASN A 120 5.00 2.34 -5.95
C ASN A 120 6.38 2.81 -5.48
N PRO A 121 7.38 3.01 -6.37
CA PRO A 121 8.71 3.49 -5.99
C PRO A 121 8.70 5.00 -5.71
N ARG A 122 7.90 5.40 -4.77
CA ARG A 122 7.69 6.79 -4.30
C ARG A 122 7.20 6.79 -2.85
N ALA A 123 7.15 7.97 -2.24
CA ALA A 123 6.46 8.14 -0.96
C ALA A 123 4.95 7.89 -1.10
N SER A 124 4.36 7.28 -0.08
CA SER A 124 2.93 7.06 0.04
C SER A 124 2.27 8.12 0.93
N ARG A 125 0.93 8.14 0.94
CA ARG A 125 0.15 8.95 1.88
C ARG A 125 0.27 8.47 3.33
N THR A 126 0.71 7.22 3.55
CA THR A 126 0.87 6.61 4.87
C THR A 126 2.22 6.94 5.52
N VAL A 127 3.21 7.43 4.78
CA VAL A 127 4.54 7.79 5.33
C VAL A 127 4.48 8.73 6.54
N PRO A 128 3.68 9.82 6.55
CA PRO A 128 3.57 10.68 7.73
C PRO A 128 3.02 9.96 8.95
N PHE A 129 2.07 9.06 8.76
CA PHE A 129 1.49 8.24 9.83
C PHE A 129 2.55 7.28 10.40
N VAL A 130 3.23 6.51 9.56
CA VAL A 130 4.28 5.57 9.96
C VAL A 130 5.42 6.30 10.67
N SER A 131 5.84 7.45 10.13
CA SER A 131 6.89 8.28 10.71
C SER A 131 6.56 8.71 12.14
N LYS A 132 5.33 9.20 12.38
CA LYS A 132 4.86 9.60 13.72
C LYS A 132 4.70 8.40 14.66
N ALA A 133 4.07 7.33 14.20
CA ALA A 133 3.83 6.13 15.00
C ALA A 133 5.15 5.49 15.47
N LYS A 134 6.16 5.44 14.59
CA LYS A 134 7.48 4.87 14.90
C LYS A 134 8.41 5.86 15.61
N GLY A 135 8.15 7.17 15.50
CA GLY A 135 9.06 8.21 15.99
C GLY A 135 10.36 8.30 15.18
N ILE A 136 10.30 7.96 13.88
CA ILE A 136 11.44 7.98 12.96
C ILE A 136 11.15 9.02 11.88
N PRO A 137 12.04 9.99 11.63
CA PRO A 137 11.84 11.04 10.62
C PRO A 137 12.08 10.50 9.20
N LEU A 138 11.16 9.64 8.74
CA LEU A 138 11.32 8.84 7.50
C LEU A 138 11.55 9.72 6.27
N ALA A 139 10.81 10.82 6.12
CA ALA A 139 10.98 11.72 4.97
C ALA A 139 12.37 12.33 4.92
N LYS A 140 12.90 12.78 6.07
CA LYS A 140 14.28 13.31 6.18
C LYS A 140 15.31 12.26 5.79
N ILE A 141 15.13 11.01 6.26
CA ILE A 141 16.06 9.92 5.96
C ILE A 141 16.00 9.58 4.47
N ALA A 142 14.82 9.42 3.89
CA ALA A 142 14.67 9.12 2.47
C ALA A 142 15.26 10.21 1.57
N SER A 143 15.07 11.49 1.90
CA SER A 143 15.68 12.59 1.14
C SER A 143 17.22 12.53 1.18
N ARG A 144 17.81 12.19 2.33
CA ARG A 144 19.27 12.02 2.46
C ARG A 144 19.78 10.80 1.69
N VAL A 145 18.99 9.71 1.67
CA VAL A 145 19.30 8.53 0.86
C VAL A 145 19.26 8.84 -0.63
N MET A 146 18.27 9.63 -1.08
CA MET A 146 18.15 10.03 -2.48
C MET A 146 19.34 10.86 -2.99
N VAL A 147 20.00 11.60 -2.10
CA VAL A 147 21.24 12.36 -2.42
C VAL A 147 22.52 11.57 -2.13
N GLY A 148 22.41 10.25 -1.93
CA GLY A 148 23.56 9.33 -1.90
C GLY A 148 24.02 8.87 -0.52
N GLU A 149 23.33 9.22 0.56
CA GLU A 149 23.68 8.68 1.86
C GLU A 149 23.22 7.22 2.01
N GLN A 150 24.05 6.39 2.60
CA GLN A 150 23.73 4.99 2.85
C GLN A 150 22.82 4.82 4.08
N LEU A 151 21.88 3.89 4.02
CA LEU A 151 20.98 3.54 5.14
C LEU A 151 21.75 3.12 6.40
N SER A 152 22.94 2.56 6.26
CA SER A 152 23.80 2.17 7.39
C SER A 152 24.24 3.33 8.29
N LYS A 153 24.19 4.57 7.81
CA LYS A 153 24.48 5.76 8.61
C LYS A 153 23.37 6.12 9.61
N PHE A 154 22.19 5.55 9.40
CA PHE A 154 21.04 5.79 10.27
C PHE A 154 20.83 4.57 11.17
N ASN A 155 20.79 4.75 12.47
CA ASN A 155 20.51 3.68 13.43
C ASN A 155 19.03 3.30 13.39
N LEU A 156 18.60 2.72 12.26
CA LEU A 156 17.21 2.33 12.03
C LEU A 156 16.92 1.01 12.71
N THR A 157 16.13 1.05 13.75
CA THR A 157 15.65 -0.14 14.45
C THR A 157 14.13 -0.14 14.49
N ASN A 158 13.53 -1.27 14.16
CA ASN A 158 12.11 -1.50 14.39
C ASN A 158 11.88 -1.76 15.89
N LYS A 159 12.00 -0.71 16.71
CA LYS A 159 11.60 -0.82 18.11
C LYS A 159 10.07 -1.02 18.13
N ASN A 160 9.66 -2.21 18.52
CA ASN A 160 8.26 -2.46 18.84
C ASN A 160 7.91 -1.63 20.07
N LYS A 161 7.27 -0.50 19.85
CA LYS A 161 6.55 0.16 20.92
C LYS A 161 5.35 -0.74 21.25
N SER A 162 5.06 -0.92 22.53
CA SER A 162 3.88 -1.69 23.01
C SER A 162 2.54 -0.99 22.70
N MET A 163 2.52 -0.12 21.72
CA MET A 163 1.36 0.70 21.34
C MET A 163 0.93 0.37 19.91
N PHE A 164 -0.38 0.29 19.72
CA PHE A 164 -1.00 0.31 18.42
C PHE A 164 -1.29 1.74 18.01
N ALA A 165 -0.99 2.08 16.76
CA ALA A 165 -1.39 3.33 16.14
C ALA A 165 -2.46 3.03 15.09
N VAL A 166 -3.51 3.84 15.06
CA VAL A 166 -4.60 3.73 14.08
C VAL A 166 -4.63 5.03 13.27
N LYS A 167 -4.74 4.89 11.97
CA LYS A 167 -5.04 5.98 11.02
C LYS A 167 -6.46 5.80 10.55
N GLU A 168 -7.21 6.88 10.49
CA GLU A 168 -8.54 6.92 9.91
C GLU A 168 -8.65 8.15 9.01
N ALA A 169 -9.35 8.02 7.89
CA ALA A 169 -9.65 9.14 7.01
C ALA A 169 -10.83 9.94 7.55
N VAL A 170 -10.77 11.25 7.37
CA VAL A 170 -11.89 12.15 7.71
C VAL A 170 -12.54 12.60 6.41
N PHE A 171 -13.81 12.23 6.22
CA PHE A 171 -14.61 12.58 5.05
C PHE A 171 -15.57 13.73 5.40
N PRO A 172 -15.35 14.95 4.90
CA PRO A 172 -16.22 16.07 5.19
C PRO A 172 -17.48 16.09 4.29
N PHE A 173 -18.24 15.01 4.26
CA PHE A 173 -19.43 14.85 3.41
C PHE A 173 -20.43 16.01 3.53
N ASN A 174 -20.53 16.61 4.72
CA ASN A 174 -21.41 17.78 4.94
C ASN A 174 -21.03 19.00 4.07
N LYS A 175 -19.78 19.05 3.56
CA LYS A 175 -19.29 20.15 2.72
C LYS A 175 -19.43 19.87 1.23
N PHE A 176 -19.70 18.63 0.88
CA PHE A 176 -19.77 18.15 -0.50
C PHE A 176 -21.08 17.41 -0.74
N PRO A 177 -22.20 18.15 -0.94
CA PRO A 177 -23.47 17.52 -1.28
C PRO A 177 -23.34 16.75 -2.60
N ASN A 178 -24.06 15.64 -2.72
CA ASN A 178 -24.07 14.72 -3.88
C ASN A 178 -22.81 13.87 -4.06
N VAL A 179 -21.96 13.73 -3.05
CA VAL A 179 -20.88 12.73 -3.02
C VAL A 179 -21.41 11.43 -2.42
N ASP A 180 -21.08 10.30 -3.03
CA ASP A 180 -21.39 9.00 -2.45
C ASP A 180 -20.62 8.82 -1.14
N VAL A 181 -21.33 8.36 -0.10
CA VAL A 181 -20.74 8.08 1.22
C VAL A 181 -20.19 6.65 1.34
N LEU A 182 -20.48 5.80 0.36
CA LEU A 182 -19.96 4.44 0.31
C LEU A 182 -18.52 4.44 -0.23
N LEU A 183 -17.63 3.78 0.50
CA LEU A 183 -16.27 3.54 0.03
C LEU A 183 -16.27 2.37 -0.94
N GLY A 184 -15.49 2.49 -2.01
CA GLY A 184 -15.37 1.46 -3.04
C GLY A 184 -14.07 1.59 -3.82
N PRO A 185 -13.88 0.76 -4.85
CA PRO A 185 -12.82 0.97 -5.82
C PRO A 185 -13.00 2.31 -6.52
N GLU A 186 -11.92 2.94 -6.88
CA GLU A 186 -11.94 4.25 -7.57
C GLU A 186 -12.66 4.22 -8.92
#